data_ddba28c4da11ccf30d7429fc6229e668
#
_entry.id   ddba28c4da11ccf30d7429fc6229e668
#
_cell.length_a   1.000
_cell.length_b   1.000
_cell.length_c   1.000
_cell.angle_alpha   90.00
_cell.angle_beta   90.00
_cell.angle_gamma   90.00
#
_symmetry.space_group_name_H-M   'P 1'
#
loop_
_entity.id
_entity.type
_entity.pdbx_description
1 polymer ?
#
loop_
_entity_poly.entity_id
_entity_poly.type
_entity_poly.pdbx_seq_one_letter_code
_entity_poly.pdbx_strand_id
1 'polypeptide(L)'
;MRVLVTGGVRSGKSSHAERLLADEAAVTYVTPGYPADPQADPEWAARVAAHQASRPASWTTLETVDVAHALRVTRGPVLVDCLGTWLTRQLDAVGWESPRDRIRRELGERTAELADAVAGHPGPVVIVTNEVG
;
A
#
# COMPACT_ATOMS: atom_id res chain seq x y z
N MET A 1 7.89 -9.41 -11.90
CA MET A 1 8.01 -7.94 -12.06
C MET A 1 7.93 -7.28 -10.70
N ARG A 2 8.83 -6.38 -10.43
CA ARG A 2 8.83 -5.54 -9.21
C ARG A 2 8.93 -4.10 -9.66
N VAL A 3 7.89 -3.31 -9.43
CA VAL A 3 7.82 -1.92 -9.91
C VAL A 3 7.45 -0.99 -8.76
N LEU A 4 8.19 0.08 -8.63
CA LEU A 4 7.88 1.17 -7.71
C LEU A 4 7.40 2.36 -8.55
N VAL A 5 6.18 2.83 -8.28
CA VAL A 5 5.59 3.98 -8.97
C VAL A 5 5.60 5.16 -8.01
N THR A 6 6.33 6.21 -8.37
CA THR A 6 6.43 7.43 -7.56
C THR A 6 5.79 8.61 -8.27
N GLY A 7 5.38 9.59 -7.50
CA GLY A 7 4.81 10.82 -8.03
C GLY A 7 4.25 11.69 -6.93
N GLY A 8 4.02 12.95 -7.25
CA GLY A 8 3.39 13.89 -6.33
C GLY A 8 1.92 13.55 -6.08
N VAL A 9 1.33 14.27 -5.15
CA VAL A 9 -0.11 14.17 -4.88
C VAL A 9 -0.88 14.52 -6.15
N ARG A 10 -1.87 13.70 -6.51
CA ARG A 10 -2.72 13.88 -7.70
C ARG A 10 -1.97 13.83 -9.04
N SER A 11 -0.84 13.15 -9.10
CA SER A 11 -0.06 12.99 -10.34
C SER A 11 -0.59 11.87 -11.25
N GLY A 12 -1.63 11.15 -10.83
CA GLY A 12 -2.13 10.00 -11.59
C GLY A 12 -1.34 8.72 -11.38
N LYS A 13 -0.48 8.67 -10.36
CA LYS A 13 0.37 7.50 -10.09
C LYS A 13 -0.41 6.23 -9.81
N SER A 14 -1.54 6.32 -9.09
CA SER A 14 -2.39 5.15 -8.82
C SER A 14 -2.99 4.59 -10.11
N SER A 15 -3.48 5.45 -11.00
CA SER A 15 -4.00 5.03 -12.29
C SER A 15 -2.92 4.40 -13.16
N HIS A 16 -1.71 4.96 -13.14
CA HIS A 16 -0.58 4.38 -13.86
C HIS A 16 -0.23 2.99 -13.31
N ALA A 17 -0.18 2.84 -12.00
CA ALA A 17 0.09 1.56 -11.35
C ALA A 17 -0.97 0.51 -11.71
N GLU A 18 -2.24 0.89 -11.72
CA GLU A 18 -3.33 0.00 -12.11
C GLU A 18 -3.18 -0.47 -13.56
N ARG A 19 -2.76 0.43 -14.46
CA ARG A 19 -2.55 0.08 -15.88
C ARG A 19 -1.44 -0.95 -16.06
N LEU A 20 -0.42 -0.94 -15.19
CA LEU A 20 0.66 -1.93 -15.26
C LEU A 20 0.16 -3.36 -15.02
N LEU A 21 -0.96 -3.52 -14.35
CA LEU A 21 -1.57 -4.81 -14.03
C LEU A 21 -2.91 -5.03 -14.74
N ALA A 22 -3.23 -4.20 -15.73
CA ALA A 22 -4.52 -4.23 -16.40
C ALA A 22 -4.81 -5.56 -17.12
N ASP A 23 -3.78 -6.24 -17.58
CA ASP A 23 -3.90 -7.51 -18.29
C ASP A 23 -4.00 -8.72 -17.35
N GLU A 24 -3.82 -8.52 -16.05
CA GLU A 24 -3.93 -9.59 -15.08
C GLU A 24 -5.40 -9.92 -14.78
N ALA A 25 -5.73 -11.21 -14.73
CA ALA A 25 -7.09 -11.66 -14.49
C ALA A 25 -7.61 -11.26 -13.13
N ALA A 26 -6.75 -11.28 -12.12
CA ALA A 26 -7.09 -10.90 -10.75
C ALA A 26 -5.88 -10.25 -10.09
N VAL A 27 -6.13 -9.23 -9.28
CA VAL A 27 -5.11 -8.51 -8.54
C VAL A 27 -5.61 -8.32 -7.12
N THR A 28 -4.72 -8.47 -6.14
CA THR A 28 -4.99 -8.05 -4.77
C THR A 28 -4.49 -6.63 -4.60
N TYR A 29 -5.41 -5.71 -4.34
CA TYR A 29 -5.13 -4.30 -4.13
C TYR A 29 -5.06 -4.03 -2.63
N VAL A 30 -3.85 -3.80 -2.12
CA VAL A 30 -3.61 -3.63 -0.69
C VAL A 30 -3.57 -2.16 -0.34
N THR A 31 -4.42 -1.75 0.62
CA THR A 31 -4.48 -0.39 1.11
C THR A 31 -4.11 -0.37 2.59
N PRO A 32 -2.88 0.07 2.94
CA PRO A 32 -2.39 0.02 4.31
C PRO A 32 -2.80 1.21 5.18
N GLY A 33 -3.59 2.15 4.65
CA GLY A 33 -4.09 3.28 5.41
C GLY A 33 -5.13 2.90 6.46
N TYR A 34 -5.50 3.89 7.28
CA TYR A 34 -6.63 3.69 8.18
C TYR A 34 -7.92 3.53 7.38
N PRO A 35 -8.83 2.65 7.83
CA PRO A 35 -10.11 2.49 7.16
C PRO A 35 -10.85 3.82 7.05
N ALA A 36 -11.51 4.04 5.92
CA ALA A 36 -12.30 5.24 5.72
C ALA A 36 -13.55 5.20 6.60
N ASP A 37 -13.80 6.30 7.32
CA ASP A 37 -14.97 6.46 8.17
C ASP A 37 -15.89 7.53 7.57
N PRO A 38 -17.06 7.14 7.01
CA PRO A 38 -17.99 8.11 6.43
C PRO A 38 -18.52 9.14 7.42
N GLN A 39 -18.54 8.81 8.71
CA GLN A 39 -19.02 9.73 9.74
C GLN A 39 -17.97 10.77 10.12
N ALA A 40 -16.70 10.36 10.17
CA ALA A 40 -15.60 11.25 10.53
C ALA A 40 -15.13 12.10 9.35
N ASP A 41 -15.06 11.52 8.13
CA ASP A 41 -14.59 12.20 6.93
C ASP A 41 -15.35 11.69 5.71
N PRO A 42 -16.53 12.24 5.43
CA PRO A 42 -17.36 11.79 4.29
C PRO A 42 -16.72 12.04 2.93
N GLU A 43 -15.93 13.11 2.77
CA GLU A 43 -15.24 13.37 1.50
C GLU A 43 -14.18 12.31 1.20
N TRP A 44 -13.38 11.97 2.19
CA TRP A 44 -12.36 10.93 2.05
C TRP A 44 -13.00 9.57 1.77
N ALA A 45 -14.06 9.22 2.51
CA ALA A 45 -14.79 7.98 2.30
C ALA A 45 -15.36 7.89 0.88
N ALA A 46 -15.88 9.01 0.35
CA ALA A 46 -16.40 9.06 -1.02
C ALA A 46 -15.29 8.83 -2.06
N ARG A 47 -14.10 9.40 -1.84
CA ARG A 47 -12.94 9.18 -2.72
C ARG A 47 -12.51 7.73 -2.72
N VAL A 48 -12.42 7.11 -1.55
CA VAL A 48 -12.06 5.70 -1.41
C VAL A 48 -13.08 4.83 -2.15
N ALA A 49 -14.37 5.08 -1.96
CA ALA A 49 -15.43 4.35 -2.63
C ALA A 49 -15.35 4.49 -4.16
N ALA A 50 -15.10 5.71 -4.65
CA ALA A 50 -14.95 5.95 -6.09
C ALA A 50 -13.74 5.20 -6.68
N HIS A 51 -12.62 5.17 -5.96
CA HIS A 51 -11.44 4.41 -6.36
C HIS A 51 -11.73 2.91 -6.42
N GLN A 52 -12.42 2.37 -5.43
CA GLN A 52 -12.81 0.96 -5.42
C GLN A 52 -13.73 0.64 -6.59
N ALA A 53 -14.71 1.52 -6.86
CA ALA A 53 -15.67 1.32 -7.94
C ALA A 53 -15.01 1.36 -9.33
N SER A 54 -13.90 2.08 -9.49
CA SER A 54 -13.20 2.18 -10.77
C SER A 54 -12.34 0.96 -11.10
N ARG A 55 -12.09 0.08 -10.14
CA ARG A 55 -11.27 -1.12 -10.35
C ARG A 55 -12.10 -2.26 -10.95
N PRO A 56 -11.46 -3.16 -11.72
CA PRO A 56 -12.16 -4.35 -12.22
C PRO A 56 -12.79 -5.16 -11.07
N ALA A 57 -13.94 -5.74 -11.33
CA ALA A 57 -14.67 -6.53 -10.33
C ALA A 57 -13.87 -7.79 -9.88
N SER A 58 -12.97 -8.27 -10.72
CA SER A 58 -12.10 -9.41 -10.40
C SER A 58 -10.96 -9.08 -9.44
N TRP A 59 -10.73 -7.78 -9.17
CA TRP A 59 -9.71 -7.35 -8.24
C TRP A 59 -10.27 -7.34 -6.82
N THR A 60 -9.48 -7.85 -5.87
CA THR A 60 -9.83 -7.88 -4.46
C THR A 60 -9.14 -6.74 -3.73
N THR A 61 -9.89 -5.95 -2.98
CA THR A 61 -9.32 -4.92 -2.12
C THR A 61 -9.11 -5.50 -0.72
N LEU A 62 -7.89 -5.34 -0.22
CA LEU A 62 -7.51 -5.80 1.11
C LEU A 62 -7.00 -4.63 1.93
N GLU A 63 -7.78 -4.23 2.94
CA GLU A 63 -7.40 -3.16 3.86
C GLU A 63 -6.60 -3.77 5.01
N THR A 64 -5.28 -3.60 4.99
CA THR A 64 -4.41 -4.10 6.05
C THR A 64 -3.12 -3.31 6.11
N VAL A 65 -2.64 -3.05 7.32
CA VAL A 65 -1.32 -2.45 7.52
C VAL A 65 -0.22 -3.50 7.42
N ASP A 66 -0.54 -4.77 7.61
CA ASP A 66 0.45 -5.85 7.54
C ASP A 66 0.64 -6.30 6.09
N VAL A 67 1.31 -5.45 5.33
CA VAL A 67 1.58 -5.67 3.91
C VAL A 67 2.48 -6.89 3.69
N ALA A 68 3.45 -7.09 4.56
CA ALA A 68 4.34 -8.25 4.47
C ALA A 68 3.54 -9.57 4.56
N HIS A 69 2.61 -9.65 5.51
CA HIS A 69 1.74 -10.82 5.63
C HIS A 69 0.87 -11.00 4.39
N ALA A 70 0.27 -9.92 3.89
CA ALA A 70 -0.55 -9.98 2.68
C ALA A 70 0.24 -10.54 1.49
N LEU A 71 1.49 -10.11 1.33
CA LEU A 71 2.37 -10.62 0.27
C LEU A 71 2.71 -12.10 0.46
N ARG A 72 2.83 -12.56 1.68
CA ARG A 72 3.18 -13.96 1.97
C ARG A 72 2.02 -14.92 1.72
N VAL A 73 0.80 -14.49 1.96
CA VAL A 73 -0.39 -15.35 1.80
C VAL A 73 -1.03 -15.22 0.42
N THR A 74 -0.63 -14.25 -0.38
CA THR A 74 -1.14 -14.03 -1.73
C THR A 74 -0.12 -14.52 -2.74
N ARG A 75 -0.56 -15.25 -3.76
CA ARG A 75 0.35 -15.77 -4.79
C ARG A 75 0.30 -15.00 -6.09
N GLY A 76 -0.83 -14.41 -6.40
CA GLY A 76 -1.04 -13.64 -7.62
C GLY A 76 -0.51 -12.22 -7.55
N PRO A 77 -0.80 -11.40 -8.57
CA PRO A 77 -0.36 -10.02 -8.61
C PRO A 77 -0.86 -9.20 -7.43
N VAL A 78 -0.01 -8.33 -6.90
CA VAL A 78 -0.31 -7.44 -5.77
C VAL A 78 0.03 -6.02 -6.13
N LEU A 79 -0.87 -5.10 -5.83
CA LEU A 79 -0.63 -3.66 -5.90
C LEU A 79 -0.79 -3.07 -4.51
N VAL A 80 0.23 -2.37 -4.03
CA VAL A 80 0.19 -1.70 -2.72
C VAL A 80 0.07 -0.20 -2.93
N ASP A 81 -0.97 0.41 -2.39
CA ASP A 81 -1.22 1.85 -2.48
C ASP A 81 -1.56 2.42 -1.10
N CYS A 82 -0.68 3.08 -0.41
CA CYS A 82 0.66 3.48 -0.81
C CYS A 82 1.66 3.21 0.31
N LEU A 83 2.93 3.16 -0.05
CA LEU A 83 4.01 2.90 0.91
C LEU A 83 4.12 4.01 1.96
N GLY A 84 3.90 5.27 1.58
CA GLY A 84 3.92 6.39 2.52
C GLY A 84 2.88 6.25 3.63
N THR A 85 1.68 5.82 3.30
CA THR A 85 0.62 5.56 4.27
C THR A 85 1.01 4.41 5.20
N TRP A 86 1.61 3.34 4.66
CA TRP A 86 2.15 2.24 5.46
C TRP A 86 3.17 2.75 6.47
N LEU A 87 4.12 3.57 6.01
CA LEU A 87 5.16 4.13 6.89
C LEU A 87 4.55 4.98 8.00
N THR A 88 3.59 5.83 7.69
CA THR A 88 2.90 6.66 8.68
C THR A 88 2.26 5.78 9.77
N ARG A 89 1.60 4.70 9.39
CA ARG A 89 1.00 3.78 10.36
C ARG A 89 2.04 3.05 11.20
N GLN A 90 3.22 2.75 10.64
CA GLN A 90 4.31 2.16 11.44
C GLN A 90 4.82 3.15 12.48
N LEU A 91 4.98 4.42 12.10
CA LEU A 91 5.38 5.48 13.03
C LEU A 91 4.33 5.68 14.12
N ASP A 92 3.05 5.65 13.80
CA ASP A 92 1.97 5.74 14.78
C ASP A 92 2.04 4.57 15.78
N ALA A 93 2.33 3.36 15.31
CA ALA A 93 2.41 2.18 16.15
C ALA A 93 3.62 2.19 17.08
N VAL A 94 4.77 2.66 16.60
CA VAL A 94 5.98 2.82 17.41
C VAL A 94 5.84 3.97 18.40
N GLY A 95 5.18 5.04 17.98
CA GLY A 95 5.01 6.27 18.72
C GLY A 95 6.02 7.34 18.30
N TRP A 96 5.49 8.45 17.80
CA TRP A 96 6.28 9.57 17.28
C TRP A 96 7.22 10.19 18.33
N GLU A 97 6.86 10.07 19.63
CA GLU A 97 7.62 10.60 20.74
C GLU A 97 8.63 9.60 21.30
N SER A 98 8.72 8.40 20.75
CA SER A 98 9.69 7.41 21.15
C SER A 98 11.12 7.88 20.88
N PRO A 99 12.12 7.39 21.60
CA PRO A 99 13.52 7.74 21.33
C PRO A 99 13.90 7.42 19.87
N ARG A 100 14.69 8.27 19.24
CA ARG A 100 15.08 8.12 17.84
C ARG A 100 15.73 6.77 17.53
N ASP A 101 16.54 6.26 18.43
CA ASP A 101 17.20 4.96 18.26
C ASP A 101 16.19 3.83 18.22
N ARG A 102 15.14 3.91 19.02
CA ARG A 102 14.06 2.93 19.03
C ARG A 102 13.26 3.00 17.72
N ILE A 103 12.89 4.22 17.31
CA ILE A 103 12.15 4.42 16.05
C ILE A 103 12.95 3.84 14.88
N ARG A 104 14.22 4.20 14.79
CA ARG A 104 15.11 3.75 13.71
C ARG A 104 15.23 2.23 13.69
N ARG A 105 15.41 1.61 14.85
CA ARG A 105 15.55 0.15 14.95
C ARG A 105 14.26 -0.56 14.54
N GLU A 106 13.12 -0.16 15.09
CA GLU A 106 11.85 -0.80 14.81
C GLU A 106 11.40 -0.60 13.38
N LEU A 107 11.55 0.61 12.83
CA LEU A 107 11.24 0.86 11.43
C LEU A 107 12.18 0.09 10.50
N GLY A 108 13.46 -0.01 10.86
CA GLY A 108 14.42 -0.80 10.10
C GLY A 108 14.04 -2.27 10.03
N GLU A 109 13.62 -2.85 11.14
CA GLU A 109 13.17 -4.25 11.21
C GLU A 109 11.92 -4.47 10.34
N ARG A 110 10.94 -3.58 10.44
CA ARG A 110 9.69 -3.67 9.67
C ARG A 110 9.91 -3.46 8.19
N THR A 111 10.81 -2.56 7.83
CA THR A 111 11.17 -2.31 6.43
C THR A 111 11.90 -3.52 5.83
N ALA A 112 12.81 -4.12 6.57
CA ALA A 112 13.52 -5.33 6.14
C ALA A 112 12.54 -6.49 5.93
N GLU A 113 11.58 -6.66 6.82
CA GLU A 113 10.55 -7.68 6.69
C GLU A 113 9.69 -7.46 5.45
N LEU A 114 9.29 -6.22 5.19
CA LEU A 114 8.53 -5.87 4.00
C LEU A 114 9.35 -6.14 2.73
N ALA A 115 10.61 -5.73 2.71
CA ALA A 115 11.50 -5.96 1.57
C ALA A 115 11.66 -7.46 1.28
N ASP A 116 11.82 -8.28 2.31
CA ASP A 116 11.92 -9.72 2.15
C ASP A 116 10.63 -10.32 1.57
N ALA A 117 9.47 -9.86 2.03
CA ALA A 117 8.18 -10.31 1.52
C ALA A 117 7.99 -9.93 0.05
N VAL A 118 8.40 -8.72 -0.33
CA VAL A 118 8.35 -8.26 -1.73
C VAL A 118 9.27 -9.12 -2.61
N ALA A 119 10.50 -9.32 -2.17
CA ALA A 119 11.48 -10.12 -2.92
C ALA A 119 11.03 -11.57 -3.10
N GLY A 120 10.42 -12.16 -2.08
CA GLY A 120 9.99 -13.55 -2.09
C GLY A 120 8.62 -13.80 -2.72
N HIS A 121 7.88 -12.76 -3.08
CA HIS A 121 6.54 -12.94 -3.65
C HIS A 121 6.63 -13.55 -5.06
N PRO A 122 5.85 -14.60 -5.36
CA PRO A 122 5.97 -15.31 -6.63
C PRO A 122 5.39 -14.57 -7.84
N GLY A 123 4.47 -13.63 -7.64
CA GLY A 123 3.81 -12.91 -8.72
C GLY A 123 4.33 -11.47 -8.88
N PRO A 124 3.73 -10.70 -9.80
CA PRO A 124 4.07 -9.29 -9.97
C PRO A 124 3.72 -8.48 -8.72
N VAL A 125 4.58 -7.53 -8.36
CA VAL A 125 4.33 -6.58 -7.28
C VAL A 125 4.52 -5.16 -7.80
N VAL A 126 3.51 -4.34 -7.64
CA VAL A 126 3.56 -2.91 -7.95
C VAL A 126 3.30 -2.14 -6.65
N ILE A 127 4.19 -1.22 -6.31
CA ILE A 127 4.09 -0.41 -5.10
C ILE A 127 4.02 1.06 -5.49
N VAL A 128 2.99 1.74 -5.00
CA VAL A 128 2.81 3.17 -5.18
C VAL A 128 3.36 3.89 -3.95
N THR A 129 4.10 4.96 -4.17
CA THR A 129 4.58 5.81 -3.09
C THR A 129 4.58 7.28 -3.51
N ASN A 130 4.46 8.17 -2.54
CA ASN A 130 4.54 9.60 -2.79
C ASN A 130 6.00 10.05 -2.91
N GLU A 131 6.25 11.06 -3.75
CA GLU A 131 7.53 11.73 -3.72
C GLU A 131 7.70 12.45 -2.40
N VAL A 132 8.91 12.32 -1.84
CA VAL A 132 9.35 13.08 -0.67
C VAL A 132 10.23 14.20 -1.20
N GLY A 133 9.65 15.37 -1.26
CA GLY A 133 10.37 16.50 -1.82
C GLY A 133 10.37 17.70 -0.93
#